data_7d961541b9e09fd802f9f42ed9dae093
#
_entry.id   7d961541b9e09fd802f9f42ed9dae093
#
_cell.length_a   1.000
_cell.length_b   1.000
_cell.length_c   1.000
_cell.angle_alpha   90.00
_cell.angle_beta   90.00
_cell.angle_gamma   90.00
#
_symmetry.space_group_name_H-M   'P 1'
#
loop_
_entity.id
_entity.type
_entity.pdbx_description
1 polymer ?
#
loop_
_entity_poly.entity_id
_entity_poly.type
_entity_poly.pdbx_seq_one_letter_code
_entity_poly.pdbx_strand_id
1 'polypeptide(L)'
;MTLAFLAIASCSTYKHYTYLRAAEEREIFTPAQQEEYDAFIWRAERRDRDALPSSFRTCQSELKARSETSGYDPEYMPSTKGLADLKISASSDFSAKELDALIAELRKYHSGPITVVDLRSETHGLLNGDHLSLYGQENWDNRGLTHEQIIENEKQIIHGLVGKEIETGGTSRGGRTSKMTVNTAMTEEELCASRGIGYFRLTVLDHCFADPRSIDDFVSFVQALPENTWLHFHCQAGMGRTNMFLIFYDFMRNTDVPVKDVVYRHFMQGGNFQFYDGGKENEAEWKIPLAKEKVEMIPLVHEYIKEQKPKGYKLSWSQWKARIK
;
A
#
# COMPACT_ATOMS: atom_id res chain seq x y z
N MET A 1 5.54 -27.48 -29.46
CA MET A 1 4.63 -27.92 -28.37
C MET A 1 4.85 -27.15 -27.07
N THR A 2 5.45 -25.98 -27.07
CA THR A 2 5.88 -25.24 -25.87
C THR A 2 5.00 -24.03 -25.54
N LEU A 3 4.16 -23.58 -26.49
CA LEU A 3 3.31 -22.40 -26.30
C LEU A 3 1.99 -22.65 -25.53
N ALA A 4 1.51 -23.90 -25.48
CA ALA A 4 0.27 -24.23 -24.78
C ALA A 4 0.43 -24.31 -23.25
N PHE A 5 1.65 -24.55 -22.76
CA PHE A 5 1.93 -24.58 -21.32
C PHE A 5 2.02 -23.18 -20.68
N LEU A 6 2.46 -22.17 -21.45
CA LEU A 6 2.58 -20.79 -20.96
C LEU A 6 1.23 -20.11 -20.69
N ALA A 7 0.22 -20.39 -21.52
CA ALA A 7 -1.11 -19.80 -21.34
C ALA A 7 -1.87 -20.35 -20.12
N ILE A 8 -1.64 -21.63 -19.77
CA ILE A 8 -2.25 -22.26 -18.60
C ILE A 8 -1.55 -21.81 -17.31
N ALA A 9 -0.24 -21.61 -17.36
CA ALA A 9 0.54 -21.11 -16.23
C ALA A 9 0.14 -19.67 -15.87
N SER A 10 -0.11 -18.79 -16.84
CA SER A 10 -0.47 -17.40 -16.58
C SER A 10 -1.80 -17.26 -15.81
N CYS A 11 -2.81 -18.04 -16.15
CA CYS A 11 -4.12 -17.98 -15.50
C CYS A 11 -4.08 -18.54 -14.05
N SER A 12 -3.26 -19.58 -13.81
CA SER A 12 -3.03 -20.13 -12.48
C SER A 12 -2.18 -19.19 -11.61
N THR A 13 -1.25 -18.49 -12.22
CA THR A 13 -0.29 -17.60 -11.57
C THR A 13 -0.97 -16.40 -10.91
N TYR A 14 -1.91 -15.76 -11.59
CA TYR A 14 -2.61 -14.61 -11.00
C TYR A 14 -3.46 -14.98 -9.79
N LYS A 15 -4.00 -16.19 -9.74
CA LYS A 15 -4.83 -16.66 -8.64
C LYS A 15 -4.05 -16.88 -7.33
N HIS A 16 -2.75 -17.13 -7.43
CA HIS A 16 -1.86 -17.38 -6.29
C HIS A 16 -0.84 -16.28 -6.05
N TYR A 17 -0.79 -15.28 -6.92
CA TYR A 17 0.27 -14.29 -6.96
C TYR A 17 0.45 -13.54 -5.64
N THR A 18 -0.65 -13.21 -4.95
CA THR A 18 -0.64 -12.50 -3.68
C THR A 18 -0.10 -13.33 -2.51
N TYR A 19 -0.16 -14.65 -2.61
CA TYR A 19 0.28 -15.56 -1.56
C TYR A 19 1.71 -16.06 -1.73
N LEU A 20 2.21 -16.02 -2.95
CA LEU A 20 3.53 -16.52 -3.29
C LEU A 20 4.48 -15.33 -3.38
N ARG A 21 5.42 -15.23 -2.46
CA ARG A 21 6.47 -14.20 -2.42
C ARG A 21 7.85 -14.83 -2.42
N ALA A 22 7.90 -16.12 -2.73
CA ALA A 22 9.13 -16.85 -2.79
C ALA A 22 9.92 -16.58 -4.08
N ALA A 23 11.22 -16.76 -4.04
CA ALA A 23 12.08 -16.62 -5.22
C ALA A 23 11.68 -17.57 -6.36
N GLU A 24 11.05 -18.72 -6.02
CA GLU A 24 10.55 -19.69 -7.00
C GLU A 24 9.54 -19.08 -7.98
N GLU A 25 8.81 -18.04 -7.59
CA GLU A 25 7.87 -17.36 -8.49
C GLU A 25 8.58 -16.68 -9.67
N ARG A 26 9.81 -16.29 -9.50
CA ARG A 26 10.60 -15.73 -10.59
C ARG A 26 10.92 -16.77 -11.68
N GLU A 27 10.93 -18.06 -11.33
CA GLU A 27 11.17 -19.15 -12.27
C GLU A 27 10.05 -19.32 -13.31
N ILE A 28 8.86 -18.82 -13.04
CA ILE A 28 7.74 -18.85 -13.99
C ILE A 28 7.89 -17.86 -15.15
N PHE A 29 8.78 -16.89 -15.01
CA PHE A 29 9.05 -15.91 -16.04
C PHE A 29 10.14 -16.42 -16.99
N THR A 30 9.98 -16.13 -18.28
CA THR A 30 11.05 -16.34 -19.23
C THR A 30 12.23 -15.40 -18.92
N PRO A 31 13.47 -15.73 -19.36
CA PRO A 31 14.60 -14.83 -19.18
C PRO A 31 14.34 -13.39 -19.67
N ALA A 32 13.65 -13.21 -20.81
CA ALA A 32 13.31 -11.90 -21.32
C ALA A 32 12.30 -11.14 -20.42
N GLN A 33 11.30 -11.84 -19.87
CA GLN A 33 10.37 -11.26 -18.91
C GLN A 33 11.08 -10.89 -17.61
N GLN A 34 12.01 -11.73 -17.15
CA GLN A 34 12.79 -11.42 -15.95
C GLN A 34 13.66 -10.18 -16.17
N GLU A 35 14.32 -10.07 -17.33
CA GLU A 35 15.11 -8.89 -17.70
C GLU A 35 14.26 -7.63 -17.73
N GLU A 36 13.02 -7.70 -18.26
CA GLU A 36 12.08 -6.58 -18.26
C GLU A 36 11.71 -6.13 -16.83
N TYR A 37 11.50 -7.07 -15.90
CA TYR A 37 11.20 -6.76 -14.50
C TYR A 37 12.41 -6.25 -13.73
N ASP A 38 13.61 -6.63 -14.10
CA ASP A 38 14.85 -6.22 -13.45
C ASP A 38 15.44 -4.92 -14.05
N ALA A 39 14.82 -4.35 -15.08
CA ALA A 39 15.19 -3.07 -15.68
C ALA A 39 14.67 -1.90 -14.81
N PHE A 40 15.40 -1.58 -13.74
CA PHE A 40 15.00 -0.58 -12.76
C PHE A 40 15.44 0.83 -13.15
N ILE A 41 14.60 1.81 -12.81
CA ILE A 41 14.91 3.24 -12.91
C ILE A 41 14.62 3.94 -11.59
N TRP A 42 15.46 4.93 -11.24
CA TRP A 42 15.13 5.85 -10.16
C TRP A 42 14.03 6.81 -10.62
N ARG A 43 12.90 6.76 -9.95
CA ARG A 43 11.76 7.62 -10.24
C ARG A 43 11.58 8.65 -9.14
N ALA A 44 11.60 9.95 -9.51
CA ALA A 44 11.28 11.01 -8.58
C ALA A 44 9.76 11.07 -8.36
N GLU A 45 9.30 10.59 -7.21
CA GLU A 45 7.88 10.56 -6.85
C GLU A 45 7.42 11.91 -6.33
N ARG A 46 8.17 12.49 -5.39
CA ARG A 46 7.87 13.77 -4.76
C ARG A 46 9.11 14.67 -4.69
N ARG A 47 8.97 15.89 -5.19
CA ARG A 47 9.96 16.93 -4.95
C ARG A 47 9.76 17.51 -3.57
N ASP A 48 10.86 17.87 -2.91
CA ASP A 48 10.84 18.45 -1.55
C ASP A 48 10.19 19.84 -1.58
N ARG A 49 8.98 19.94 -1.05
CA ARG A 49 8.17 21.16 -1.05
C ARG A 49 7.35 21.28 0.24
N ASP A 50 7.11 22.52 0.63
CA ASP A 50 6.29 22.85 1.81
C ASP A 50 4.79 22.82 1.42
N ALA A 51 4.23 21.63 1.41
CA ALA A 51 2.82 21.38 1.11
C ALA A 51 2.39 20.03 1.71
N LEU A 52 1.10 19.84 1.89
CA LEU A 52 0.55 18.51 2.22
C LEU A 52 0.79 17.54 1.06
N PRO A 53 1.06 16.26 1.35
CA PRO A 53 1.13 15.22 0.33
C PRO A 53 -0.16 15.15 -0.49
N SER A 54 -0.05 14.73 -1.73
CA SER A 54 -1.23 14.52 -2.59
C SER A 54 -2.19 13.51 -1.98
N SER A 55 -3.47 13.59 -2.33
CA SER A 55 -4.51 12.67 -1.85
C SER A 55 -4.66 12.65 -0.31
N PHE A 56 -4.18 13.69 0.39
CA PHE A 56 -4.33 13.79 1.84
C PHE A 56 -5.79 13.82 2.24
N ARG A 57 -6.13 12.98 3.20
CA ARG A 57 -7.47 12.86 3.79
C ARG A 57 -7.40 12.31 5.20
N THR A 58 -8.44 12.53 5.99
CA THR A 58 -8.57 11.99 7.35
C THR A 58 -9.90 11.25 7.50
N CYS A 59 -10.07 10.51 8.58
CA CYS A 59 -11.35 9.90 8.95
C CYS A 59 -12.51 10.91 9.11
N GLN A 60 -12.21 12.20 9.21
CA GLN A 60 -13.19 13.28 9.30
C GLN A 60 -13.45 13.97 7.93
N SER A 61 -12.76 13.55 6.87
CA SER A 61 -13.00 14.08 5.53
C SER A 61 -14.43 13.77 5.07
N GLU A 62 -15.04 14.74 4.40
CA GLU A 62 -16.39 14.62 3.85
C GLU A 62 -16.51 13.45 2.87
N LEU A 63 -17.61 12.73 2.91
CA LEU A 63 -17.96 11.73 1.91
C LEU A 63 -18.48 12.44 0.66
N LYS A 64 -17.78 12.28 -0.46
CA LYS A 64 -18.14 12.90 -1.74
C LYS A 64 -18.54 11.85 -2.74
N ALA A 65 -19.62 12.11 -3.47
CA ALA A 65 -19.95 11.30 -4.64
C ALA A 65 -18.76 11.27 -5.61
N ARG A 66 -18.47 10.09 -6.12
CA ARG A 66 -17.34 9.86 -7.02
C ARG A 66 -17.83 9.56 -8.43
N SER A 67 -16.95 9.69 -9.40
CA SER A 67 -17.24 9.24 -10.76
C SER A 67 -17.56 7.75 -10.78
N GLU A 68 -18.43 7.35 -11.69
CA GLU A 68 -18.82 5.96 -11.87
C GLU A 68 -17.60 5.05 -12.07
N THR A 69 -17.65 3.92 -11.41
CA THR A 69 -16.71 2.81 -11.59
C THR A 69 -17.50 1.51 -11.50
N SER A 70 -17.04 0.46 -12.17
CA SER A 70 -17.73 -0.82 -12.15
C SER A 70 -18.02 -1.30 -10.72
N GLY A 71 -19.26 -1.72 -10.48
CA GLY A 71 -19.71 -2.16 -9.15
C GLY A 71 -20.07 -1.05 -8.16
N TYR A 72 -19.84 0.23 -8.48
CA TYR A 72 -20.20 1.35 -7.62
C TYR A 72 -21.63 1.83 -7.91
N ASP A 73 -22.42 1.99 -6.84
CA ASP A 73 -23.75 2.59 -6.86
C ASP A 73 -23.66 4.00 -6.30
N PRO A 74 -23.80 5.07 -7.11
CA PRO A 74 -23.66 6.45 -6.66
C PRO A 74 -24.78 6.92 -5.73
N GLU A 75 -25.93 6.22 -5.72
CA GLU A 75 -27.06 6.54 -4.84
C GLU A 75 -26.93 5.87 -3.46
N TYR A 76 -25.96 4.98 -3.29
CA TYR A 76 -25.77 4.31 -2.02
C TYR A 76 -25.10 5.21 -1.00
N MET A 77 -25.78 5.43 0.13
CA MET A 77 -25.26 6.22 1.26
C MET A 77 -24.77 5.30 2.38
N PRO A 78 -23.46 5.17 2.57
CA PRO A 78 -22.89 4.29 3.60
C PRO A 78 -23.08 4.87 5.00
N SER A 79 -23.13 4.00 5.99
CA SER A 79 -23.10 4.38 7.41
C SER A 79 -21.75 5.05 7.74
N THR A 80 -21.84 6.15 8.48
CA THR A 80 -20.66 6.86 9.03
C THR A 80 -20.36 6.49 10.48
N LYS A 81 -21.07 5.49 11.03
CA LYS A 81 -20.89 5.05 12.42
C LYS A 81 -19.44 4.75 12.73
N GLY A 82 -18.87 5.44 13.73
CA GLY A 82 -17.49 5.27 14.21
C GLY A 82 -16.39 5.74 13.26
N LEU A 83 -16.72 6.27 12.06
CA LEU A 83 -15.73 6.70 11.08
C LEU A 83 -14.87 7.86 11.60
N ALA A 84 -15.48 8.90 12.14
CA ALA A 84 -14.79 10.09 12.62
C ALA A 84 -13.85 9.82 13.81
N ASP A 85 -14.06 8.71 14.54
CA ASP A 85 -13.31 8.35 15.75
C ASP A 85 -12.10 7.45 15.47
N LEU A 86 -11.86 7.07 14.21
CA LEU A 86 -10.81 6.12 13.85
C LEU A 86 -9.39 6.62 14.13
N LYS A 87 -9.16 7.94 14.20
CA LYS A 87 -7.83 8.55 14.32
C LYS A 87 -6.89 8.07 13.23
N ILE A 88 -7.35 8.16 12.00
CA ILE A 88 -6.57 7.78 10.81
C ILE A 88 -6.55 8.91 9.79
N SER A 89 -5.48 8.92 9.03
CA SER A 89 -5.32 9.73 7.83
C SER A 89 -4.62 8.94 6.75
N ALA A 90 -4.66 9.46 5.55
CA ALA A 90 -3.98 8.85 4.42
C ALA A 90 -3.53 9.89 3.41
N SER A 91 -2.47 9.57 2.66
CA SER A 91 -2.00 10.35 1.52
C SER A 91 -1.26 9.46 0.51
N SER A 92 -0.73 10.07 -0.55
CA SER A 92 0.39 9.52 -1.30
C SER A 92 1.65 9.47 -0.41
N ASP A 93 2.72 8.86 -0.92
CA ASP A 93 4.07 9.08 -0.40
C ASP A 93 4.40 10.59 -0.29
N PHE A 94 5.46 10.91 0.44
CA PHE A 94 5.79 12.29 0.81
C PHE A 94 7.30 12.55 0.76
N SER A 95 7.66 13.79 0.45
CA SER A 95 9.01 14.32 0.65
C SER A 95 9.27 14.65 2.12
N ALA A 96 10.49 15.02 2.46
CA ALA A 96 10.84 15.40 3.84
C ALA A 96 9.99 16.56 4.36
N LYS A 97 9.80 17.63 3.56
CA LYS A 97 8.96 18.78 3.95
C LYS A 97 7.47 18.46 3.91
N GLU A 98 7.03 17.60 2.98
CA GLU A 98 5.63 17.17 2.97
C GLU A 98 5.30 16.37 4.25
N LEU A 99 6.23 15.57 4.81
CA LEU A 99 6.04 14.94 6.11
C LEU A 99 5.96 15.98 7.24
N ASP A 100 6.81 17.00 7.21
CA ASP A 100 6.77 18.07 8.22
C ASP A 100 5.41 18.80 8.19
N ALA A 101 4.91 19.12 6.99
CA ALA A 101 3.59 19.72 6.79
C ALA A 101 2.44 18.79 7.27
N LEU A 102 2.54 17.50 6.98
CA LEU A 102 1.60 16.47 7.43
C LEU A 102 1.53 16.41 8.97
N ILE A 103 2.69 16.33 9.64
CA ILE A 103 2.75 16.31 11.10
C ILE A 103 2.14 17.58 11.67
N ALA A 104 2.47 18.74 11.12
CA ALA A 104 1.91 20.03 11.56
C ALA A 104 0.38 20.07 11.40
N GLU A 105 -0.14 19.53 10.31
CA GLU A 105 -1.59 19.42 10.09
C GLU A 105 -2.24 18.52 11.13
N LEU A 106 -1.71 17.32 11.35
CA LEU A 106 -2.26 16.37 12.32
C LEU A 106 -2.19 16.90 13.76
N ARG A 107 -1.16 17.67 14.10
CA ARG A 107 -0.99 18.29 15.43
C ARG A 107 -2.03 19.35 15.75
N LYS A 108 -2.77 19.86 14.78
CA LYS A 108 -3.86 20.81 15.03
C LYS A 108 -5.02 20.19 15.84
N TYR A 109 -5.20 18.89 15.75
CA TYR A 109 -6.32 18.17 16.39
C TYR A 109 -5.92 16.89 17.11
N HIS A 110 -4.62 16.53 17.12
CA HIS A 110 -4.15 15.32 17.78
C HIS A 110 -2.80 15.57 18.50
N SER A 111 -2.76 15.34 19.81
CA SER A 111 -1.57 15.52 20.64
C SER A 111 -0.84 14.20 20.98
N GLY A 112 -1.48 13.06 20.74
CA GLY A 112 -0.95 11.73 21.05
C GLY A 112 0.12 11.26 20.05
N PRO A 113 0.57 10.01 20.17
CA PRO A 113 1.50 9.40 19.22
C PRO A 113 0.96 9.42 17.78
N ILE A 114 1.85 9.63 16.81
CA ILE A 114 1.57 9.46 15.37
C ILE A 114 2.49 8.35 14.87
N THR A 115 1.95 7.43 14.09
CA THR A 115 2.72 6.39 13.41
C THR A 115 2.36 6.38 11.93
N VAL A 116 3.37 6.44 11.08
CA VAL A 116 3.24 6.22 9.64
C VAL A 116 3.14 4.72 9.38
N VAL A 117 2.19 4.33 8.53
CA VAL A 117 2.01 2.96 8.03
C VAL A 117 2.31 2.97 6.55
N ASP A 118 3.51 2.55 6.20
CA ASP A 118 3.98 2.39 4.83
C ASP A 118 3.57 1.03 4.27
N LEU A 119 2.90 1.03 3.12
CA LEU A 119 2.32 -0.16 2.48
C LEU A 119 3.06 -0.57 1.20
N ARG A 120 4.30 -0.15 1.04
CA ARG A 120 5.06 -0.31 -0.20
C ARG A 120 6.03 -1.48 -0.12
N SER A 121 6.04 -2.33 -1.13
CA SER A 121 7.09 -3.34 -1.30
C SER A 121 8.29 -2.80 -2.06
N GLU A 122 8.08 -1.81 -2.92
CA GLU A 122 9.13 -1.21 -3.75
C GLU A 122 10.19 -0.48 -2.93
N THR A 123 11.45 -0.57 -3.36
CA THR A 123 12.58 0.16 -2.75
C THR A 123 12.40 1.66 -2.92
N HIS A 124 12.42 2.41 -1.83
CA HIS A 124 12.24 3.86 -1.85
C HIS A 124 12.96 4.55 -0.69
N GLY A 125 13.11 5.86 -0.80
CA GLY A 125 13.71 6.67 0.27
C GLY A 125 13.84 8.14 -0.12
N LEU A 126 14.45 8.88 0.81
CA LEU A 126 14.62 10.33 0.68
C LEU A 126 16.05 10.63 0.20
N LEU A 127 16.18 11.18 -1.01
CA LEU A 127 17.45 11.62 -1.57
C LEU A 127 17.43 13.14 -1.70
N ASN A 128 18.30 13.83 -0.97
CA ASN A 128 18.29 15.30 -0.85
C ASN A 128 16.94 15.89 -0.40
N GLY A 129 16.14 15.14 0.34
CA GLY A 129 14.78 15.50 0.76
C GLY A 129 13.67 15.13 -0.23
N ASP A 130 13.97 14.94 -1.50
CA ASP A 130 13.04 14.40 -2.50
C ASP A 130 12.74 12.92 -2.21
N HIS A 131 11.51 12.49 -2.39
CA HIS A 131 11.16 11.08 -2.30
C HIS A 131 11.34 10.40 -3.66
N LEU A 132 12.17 9.37 -3.71
CA LEU A 132 12.43 8.56 -4.89
C LEU A 132 12.15 7.09 -4.64
N SER A 133 11.75 6.38 -5.68
CA SER A 133 11.64 4.93 -5.68
C SER A 133 12.44 4.30 -6.81
N LEU A 134 12.94 3.10 -6.56
CA LEU A 134 13.51 2.25 -7.59
C LEU A 134 12.34 1.53 -8.29
N TYR A 135 11.98 2.00 -9.47
CA TYR A 135 10.81 1.53 -10.18
C TYR A 135 11.15 0.40 -11.14
N GLY A 136 10.59 -0.75 -10.89
CA GLY A 136 10.56 -1.87 -11.83
C GLY A 136 9.21 -1.99 -12.55
N GLN A 137 9.10 -2.94 -13.46
CA GLN A 137 7.86 -3.24 -14.18
C GLN A 137 6.72 -3.49 -13.16
N GLU A 138 5.56 -2.89 -13.40
CA GLU A 138 4.36 -2.95 -12.54
C GLU A 138 4.61 -2.48 -11.08
N ASN A 139 5.73 -1.85 -10.79
CA ASN A 139 6.18 -1.48 -9.44
C ASN A 139 6.53 -2.69 -8.55
N TRP A 140 7.06 -3.75 -9.17
CA TRP A 140 7.33 -5.05 -8.54
C TRP A 140 8.81 -5.40 -8.48
N ASP A 141 9.67 -4.41 -8.28
CA ASP A 141 11.12 -4.57 -8.18
C ASP A 141 11.54 -5.59 -7.09
N ASN A 142 10.84 -5.64 -5.98
CA ASN A 142 11.11 -6.54 -4.86
C ASN A 142 10.25 -7.83 -4.85
N ARG A 143 9.60 -8.15 -5.96
CA ARG A 143 8.83 -9.39 -6.09
C ARG A 143 9.69 -10.62 -5.78
N GLY A 144 9.17 -11.52 -4.95
CA GLY A 144 9.84 -12.76 -4.54
C GLY A 144 10.82 -12.61 -3.38
N LEU A 145 11.03 -11.39 -2.85
CA LEU A 145 11.81 -11.17 -1.64
C LEU A 145 10.95 -11.21 -0.38
N THR A 146 11.54 -11.61 0.73
CA THR A 146 10.88 -11.52 2.03
C THR A 146 10.88 -10.08 2.53
N HIS A 147 10.01 -9.79 3.51
CA HIS A 147 9.97 -8.47 4.15
C HIS A 147 11.35 -8.03 4.66
N GLU A 148 12.06 -8.93 5.36
CA GLU A 148 13.38 -8.64 5.93
C GLU A 148 14.41 -8.36 4.84
N GLN A 149 14.38 -9.12 3.75
CA GLN A 149 15.28 -8.89 2.60
C GLN A 149 15.01 -7.54 1.94
N ILE A 150 13.72 -7.15 1.80
CA ILE A 150 13.35 -5.86 1.22
C ILE A 150 13.90 -4.71 2.08
N ILE A 151 13.67 -4.75 3.39
CA ILE A 151 14.11 -3.69 4.32
C ILE A 151 15.64 -3.57 4.33
N GLU A 152 16.34 -4.69 4.44
CA GLU A 152 17.80 -4.68 4.47
C GLU A 152 18.40 -4.21 3.15
N ASN A 153 17.91 -4.71 2.01
CA ASN A 153 18.35 -4.28 0.69
C ASN A 153 18.12 -2.79 0.46
N GLU A 154 16.93 -2.30 0.82
CA GLU A 154 16.59 -0.89 0.68
C GLU A 154 17.57 -0.01 1.45
N LYS A 155 17.84 -0.34 2.71
CA LYS A 155 18.78 0.42 3.54
C LYS A 155 20.18 0.47 2.90
N GLN A 156 20.68 -0.66 2.43
CA GLN A 156 21.97 -0.73 1.76
C GLN A 156 22.00 0.07 0.45
N ILE A 157 20.95 -0.03 -0.36
CA ILE A 157 20.83 0.68 -1.64
C ILE A 157 20.76 2.20 -1.38
N ILE A 158 19.85 2.65 -0.53
CA ILE A 158 19.63 4.09 -0.26
C ILE A 158 20.90 4.73 0.29
N HIS A 159 21.51 4.17 1.33
CA HIS A 159 22.75 4.73 1.90
C HIS A 159 23.95 4.63 0.94
N GLY A 160 23.98 3.59 0.12
CA GLY A 160 25.02 3.41 -0.90
C GLY A 160 25.01 4.45 -2.02
N LEU A 161 23.98 5.30 -2.11
CA LEU A 161 23.89 6.35 -3.12
C LEU A 161 24.61 7.65 -2.73
N VAL A 162 24.90 7.88 -1.46
CA VAL A 162 25.54 9.12 -1.01
C VAL A 162 26.86 9.34 -1.75
N GLY A 163 27.06 10.52 -2.30
CA GLY A 163 28.22 10.90 -3.10
C GLY A 163 28.17 10.45 -4.58
N LYS A 164 27.14 9.73 -4.99
CA LYS A 164 26.97 9.29 -6.39
C LYS A 164 26.11 10.25 -7.19
N GLU A 165 26.36 10.29 -8.50
CA GLU A 165 25.45 10.85 -9.49
C GLU A 165 24.53 9.72 -10.00
N ILE A 166 23.21 9.94 -9.93
CA ILE A 166 22.22 9.02 -10.44
C ILE A 166 21.38 9.68 -11.54
N GLU A 167 20.87 8.89 -12.43
CA GLU A 167 19.87 9.33 -13.41
C GLU A 167 18.47 9.06 -12.85
N THR A 168 17.60 10.07 -12.88
CA THR A 168 16.21 9.95 -12.39
C THR A 168 15.25 10.16 -13.54
N GLY A 169 14.27 9.26 -13.69
CA GLY A 169 13.13 9.44 -14.58
C GLY A 169 12.00 10.25 -13.94
N GLY A 170 11.09 10.75 -14.76
CA GLY A 170 9.84 11.36 -14.27
C GLY A 170 8.84 10.32 -13.79
N THR A 171 7.74 10.78 -13.18
CA THR A 171 6.65 9.94 -12.61
C THR A 171 5.86 9.14 -13.66
N SER A 172 6.09 9.35 -14.95
CA SER A 172 5.46 8.61 -16.04
C SER A 172 6.50 7.91 -16.91
N ARG A 173 6.15 6.71 -17.41
CA ARG A 173 6.97 6.02 -18.42
C ARG A 173 7.27 6.98 -19.58
N GLY A 174 8.54 7.21 -19.90
CA GLY A 174 8.97 8.13 -20.95
C GLY A 174 9.10 9.60 -20.52
N GLY A 175 9.01 9.92 -19.23
CA GLY A 175 9.33 11.24 -18.70
C GLY A 175 10.79 11.61 -18.93
N ARG A 176 11.09 12.94 -18.98
CA ARG A 176 12.46 13.41 -19.11
C ARG A 176 13.32 12.90 -17.97
N THR A 177 14.46 12.31 -18.31
CA THR A 177 15.48 11.96 -17.33
C THR A 177 16.25 13.21 -16.90
N SER A 178 16.68 13.22 -15.64
CA SER A 178 17.55 14.26 -15.10
C SER A 178 18.64 13.63 -14.24
N LYS A 179 19.78 14.25 -14.15
CA LYS A 179 20.86 13.80 -13.27
C LYS A 179 20.74 14.47 -11.91
N MET A 180 21.03 13.72 -10.86
CA MET A 180 21.03 14.18 -9.48
C MET A 180 22.30 13.69 -8.79
N THR A 181 23.04 14.60 -8.16
CA THR A 181 24.08 14.22 -7.19
C THR A 181 23.42 14.02 -5.84
N VAL A 182 23.61 12.85 -5.25
CA VAL A 182 23.04 12.50 -3.94
C VAL A 182 23.96 12.99 -2.84
N ASN A 183 23.59 14.06 -2.15
CA ASN A 183 24.35 14.62 -1.03
C ASN A 183 23.90 14.01 0.31
N THR A 184 22.61 13.73 0.43
CA THR A 184 22.01 13.09 1.62
C THR A 184 21.04 12.02 1.20
N ALA A 185 21.01 10.92 1.95
CA ALA A 185 20.08 9.83 1.75
C ALA A 185 19.63 9.28 3.10
N MET A 186 18.36 8.94 3.21
CA MET A 186 17.80 8.25 4.38
C MET A 186 16.59 7.42 3.97
N THR A 187 16.35 6.35 4.72
CA THR A 187 15.11 5.59 4.59
C THR A 187 13.94 6.40 5.16
N GLU A 188 12.72 6.00 4.83
CA GLU A 188 11.53 6.66 5.38
C GLU A 188 11.40 6.42 6.90
N GLU A 189 11.83 5.24 7.39
CA GLU A 189 11.91 4.96 8.83
C GLU A 189 12.83 5.96 9.55
N GLU A 190 14.01 6.23 8.99
CA GLU A 190 14.96 7.19 9.54
C GLU A 190 14.41 8.63 9.53
N LEU A 191 13.67 8.98 8.46
CA LEU A 191 13.00 10.27 8.41
C LEU A 191 11.94 10.38 9.51
N CYS A 192 11.07 9.40 9.66
CA CYS A 192 10.04 9.37 10.72
C CYS A 192 10.67 9.44 12.12
N ALA A 193 11.70 8.64 12.37
CA ALA A 193 12.43 8.65 13.63
C ALA A 193 13.04 10.03 13.95
N SER A 194 13.59 10.70 12.93
CA SER A 194 14.17 12.05 13.10
C SER A 194 13.11 13.12 13.46
N ARG A 195 11.83 12.87 13.21
CA ARG A 195 10.68 13.72 13.58
C ARG A 195 9.99 13.27 14.87
N GLY A 196 10.48 12.22 15.51
CA GLY A 196 9.90 11.69 16.75
C GLY A 196 8.52 11.06 16.57
N ILE A 197 8.24 10.53 15.39
CA ILE A 197 7.02 9.76 15.09
C ILE A 197 7.35 8.30 14.82
N GLY A 198 6.36 7.42 15.03
CA GLY A 198 6.49 5.99 14.75
C GLY A 198 6.46 5.68 13.25
N TYR A 199 7.00 4.52 12.91
CA TYR A 199 6.98 3.98 11.56
C TYR A 199 6.68 2.48 11.62
N PHE A 200 5.84 2.00 10.73
CA PHE A 200 5.53 0.58 10.56
C PHE A 200 5.35 0.29 9.09
N ARG A 201 6.09 -0.68 8.56
CA ARG A 201 6.05 -1.03 7.15
C ARG A 201 5.48 -2.42 6.90
N LEU A 202 4.63 -2.49 5.88
CA LEU A 202 4.14 -3.72 5.28
C LEU A 202 4.54 -3.74 3.80
N THR A 203 5.29 -4.76 3.38
CA THR A 203 5.81 -4.86 2.02
C THR A 203 4.78 -5.46 1.06
N VAL A 204 3.69 -4.74 0.83
CA VAL A 204 2.59 -5.19 -0.04
C VAL A 204 2.88 -4.84 -1.49
N LEU A 205 2.83 -5.82 -2.39
CA LEU A 205 3.00 -5.61 -3.83
C LEU A 205 1.90 -4.70 -4.38
N ASP A 206 2.30 -3.79 -5.27
CA ASP A 206 1.35 -2.86 -5.88
C ASP A 206 0.29 -3.62 -6.68
N HIS A 207 -0.92 -3.07 -6.73
CA HIS A 207 -2.11 -3.65 -7.36
C HIS A 207 -2.64 -4.95 -6.72
N CYS A 208 -1.87 -5.67 -5.91
CA CYS A 208 -2.26 -6.96 -5.31
C CYS A 208 -3.15 -6.81 -4.07
N PHE A 209 -3.86 -7.88 -3.75
CA PHE A 209 -4.38 -8.09 -2.39
C PHE A 209 -3.20 -8.34 -1.45
N ALA A 210 -3.35 -7.99 -0.17
CA ALA A 210 -2.30 -8.20 0.82
C ALA A 210 -2.03 -9.70 1.03
N ASP A 211 -0.75 -10.07 1.05
CA ASP A 211 -0.35 -11.42 1.38
C ASP A 211 -0.70 -11.78 2.85
N PRO A 212 -0.83 -13.08 3.17
CA PRO A 212 -1.27 -13.51 4.49
C PRO A 212 -0.43 -12.99 5.64
N ARG A 213 0.89 -12.90 5.47
CA ARG A 213 1.80 -12.37 6.48
C ARG A 213 1.55 -10.89 6.73
N SER A 214 1.37 -10.10 5.68
CA SER A 214 1.08 -8.66 5.83
C SER A 214 -0.21 -8.41 6.63
N ILE A 215 -1.22 -9.28 6.49
CA ILE A 215 -2.44 -9.19 7.29
C ILE A 215 -2.19 -9.62 8.75
N ASP A 216 -1.44 -10.70 8.97
CA ASP A 216 -1.08 -11.17 10.31
C ASP A 216 -0.27 -10.11 11.07
N ASP A 217 0.74 -9.54 10.42
CA ASP A 217 1.60 -8.50 10.98
C ASP A 217 0.79 -7.22 11.26
N PHE A 218 -0.12 -6.84 10.37
CA PHE A 218 -1.00 -5.69 10.57
C PHE A 218 -1.93 -5.86 11.77
N VAL A 219 -2.58 -7.00 11.89
CA VAL A 219 -3.47 -7.29 13.02
C VAL A 219 -2.70 -7.27 14.33
N SER A 220 -1.51 -7.88 14.37
CA SER A 220 -0.63 -7.89 15.54
C SER A 220 -0.17 -6.48 15.91
N PHE A 221 0.23 -5.69 14.91
CA PHE A 221 0.60 -4.28 15.10
C PHE A 221 -0.54 -3.46 15.70
N VAL A 222 -1.76 -3.57 15.13
CA VAL A 222 -2.93 -2.82 15.63
C VAL A 222 -3.29 -3.21 17.06
N GLN A 223 -3.12 -4.49 17.44
CA GLN A 223 -3.34 -4.95 18.81
C GLN A 223 -2.32 -4.39 19.81
N ALA A 224 -1.09 -4.17 19.37
CA ALA A 224 0.01 -3.67 20.21
C ALA A 224 0.09 -2.14 20.26
N LEU A 225 -0.75 -1.42 19.50
CA LEU A 225 -0.71 0.05 19.45
C LEU A 225 -0.94 0.67 20.82
N PRO A 226 -0.11 1.67 21.21
CA PRO A 226 -0.42 2.51 22.36
C PRO A 226 -1.80 3.17 22.21
N GLU A 227 -2.48 3.35 23.33
CA GLU A 227 -3.75 4.07 23.33
C GLU A 227 -3.57 5.45 22.70
N ASN A 228 -4.62 5.91 22.03
CA ASN A 228 -4.66 7.23 21.41
C ASN A 228 -3.60 7.45 20.31
N THR A 229 -3.09 6.40 19.64
CA THR A 229 -2.20 6.55 18.49
C THR A 229 -3.01 6.96 17.25
N TRP A 230 -2.51 7.96 16.51
CA TRP A 230 -2.98 8.31 15.17
C TRP A 230 -2.16 7.55 14.12
N LEU A 231 -2.83 6.87 13.19
CA LEU A 231 -2.17 6.19 12.09
C LEU A 231 -2.29 7.01 10.80
N HIS A 232 -1.17 7.21 10.13
CA HIS A 232 -1.13 7.78 8.80
C HIS A 232 -0.73 6.72 7.78
N PHE A 233 -1.65 6.35 6.91
CA PHE A 233 -1.44 5.31 5.90
C PHE A 233 -1.02 5.90 4.57
N HIS A 234 -0.02 5.32 3.91
CA HIS A 234 0.30 5.67 2.54
C HIS A 234 0.78 4.46 1.73
N CYS A 235 0.76 4.62 0.43
CA CYS A 235 1.50 3.86 -0.57
C CYS A 235 2.04 4.89 -1.57
N GLN A 236 2.39 4.53 -2.79
CA GLN A 236 2.88 5.51 -3.75
C GLN A 236 1.81 6.59 -4.07
N ALA A 237 0.59 6.22 -4.43
CA ALA A 237 -0.48 7.16 -4.79
C ALA A 237 -1.47 7.47 -3.64
N GLY A 238 -1.42 6.74 -2.53
CA GLY A 238 -2.37 6.86 -1.44
C GLY A 238 -3.77 6.29 -1.73
N MET A 239 -3.93 5.51 -2.77
CA MET A 239 -5.24 5.15 -3.33
C MET A 239 -5.59 3.67 -3.20
N GLY A 240 -4.73 2.74 -3.68
CA GLY A 240 -5.01 1.30 -3.78
C GLY A 240 -4.76 0.56 -2.47
N ARG A 241 -3.50 0.22 -2.21
CA ARG A 241 -3.02 -0.46 -0.99
C ARG A 241 -3.45 0.30 0.27
N THR A 242 -3.32 1.62 0.24
CA THR A 242 -3.75 2.51 1.32
C THR A 242 -5.23 2.31 1.66
N ASN A 243 -6.11 2.34 0.66
CA ASN A 243 -7.55 2.20 0.93
C ASN A 243 -7.91 0.81 1.47
N MET A 244 -7.22 -0.22 1.01
CA MET A 244 -7.42 -1.58 1.50
C MET A 244 -7.10 -1.70 3.00
N PHE A 245 -5.99 -1.14 3.47
CA PHE A 245 -5.62 -1.19 4.89
C PHE A 245 -6.41 -0.23 5.76
N LEU A 246 -6.89 0.91 5.23
CA LEU A 246 -7.89 1.73 5.90
C LEU A 246 -9.18 0.94 6.17
N ILE A 247 -9.65 0.15 5.19
CA ILE A 247 -10.81 -0.73 5.32
C ILE A 247 -10.54 -1.81 6.38
N PHE A 248 -9.38 -2.44 6.40
CA PHE A 248 -9.03 -3.46 7.40
C PHE A 248 -8.98 -2.87 8.81
N TYR A 249 -8.37 -1.69 8.97
CA TYR A 249 -8.36 -1.00 10.27
C TYR A 249 -9.77 -0.66 10.73
N ASP A 250 -10.61 -0.18 9.83
CA ASP A 250 -11.98 0.15 10.11
C ASP A 250 -12.79 -1.10 10.54
N PHE A 251 -12.62 -2.24 9.88
CA PHE A 251 -13.19 -3.51 10.32
C PHE A 251 -12.77 -3.88 11.75
N MET A 252 -11.50 -3.65 12.10
CA MET A 252 -10.99 -3.94 13.44
C MET A 252 -11.59 -3.01 14.49
N ARG A 253 -11.92 -1.78 14.15
CA ARG A 253 -12.52 -0.78 15.07
C ARG A 253 -14.03 -0.87 15.10
N ASN A 254 -14.69 -0.98 13.97
CA ASN A 254 -16.14 -0.92 13.76
C ASN A 254 -16.70 -2.24 13.20
N THR A 255 -16.47 -3.33 13.89
CA THR A 255 -16.73 -4.72 13.46
C THR A 255 -18.20 -4.99 13.08
N ASP A 256 -19.13 -4.22 13.60
CA ASP A 256 -20.58 -4.34 13.37
C ASP A 256 -21.09 -3.49 12.18
N VAL A 257 -20.22 -2.69 11.56
CA VAL A 257 -20.55 -1.95 10.35
C VAL A 257 -20.47 -2.86 9.13
N PRO A 258 -21.49 -2.91 8.26
CA PRO A 258 -21.48 -3.77 7.08
C PRO A 258 -20.27 -3.50 6.17
N VAL A 259 -19.75 -4.57 5.56
CA VAL A 259 -18.60 -4.51 4.64
C VAL A 259 -18.81 -3.48 3.53
N LYS A 260 -20.00 -3.46 2.92
CA LYS A 260 -20.36 -2.51 1.87
C LYS A 260 -20.20 -1.07 2.34
N ASP A 261 -20.69 -0.75 3.54
CA ASP A 261 -20.60 0.60 4.12
C ASP A 261 -19.15 1.03 4.30
N VAL A 262 -18.30 0.14 4.85
CA VAL A 262 -16.89 0.43 5.08
C VAL A 262 -16.16 0.66 3.76
N VAL A 263 -16.38 -0.19 2.75
CA VAL A 263 -15.76 -0.04 1.42
C VAL A 263 -16.17 1.28 0.75
N TYR A 264 -17.48 1.60 0.81
CA TYR A 264 -18.02 2.81 0.19
C TYR A 264 -17.51 4.08 0.85
N ARG A 265 -17.53 4.15 2.21
CA ARG A 265 -17.11 5.38 2.91
C ARG A 265 -15.65 5.72 2.67
N HIS A 266 -14.74 4.74 2.64
CA HIS A 266 -13.33 4.97 2.32
C HIS A 266 -13.10 5.31 0.85
N PHE A 267 -13.90 4.75 -0.07
CA PHE A 267 -13.90 5.18 -1.47
C PHE A 267 -14.37 6.64 -1.60
N MET A 268 -15.47 7.02 -0.99
CA MET A 268 -16.03 8.37 -1.03
C MET A 268 -15.14 9.41 -0.36
N GLN A 269 -14.25 9.00 0.57
CA GLN A 269 -13.20 9.86 1.12
C GLN A 269 -11.98 10.02 0.21
N GLY A 270 -11.91 9.32 -0.91
CA GLY A 270 -10.85 9.54 -1.91
C GLY A 270 -9.98 8.33 -2.23
N GLY A 271 -10.20 7.16 -1.64
CA GLY A 271 -9.49 5.93 -1.99
C GLY A 271 -9.96 5.31 -3.32
N ASN A 272 -9.33 4.23 -3.77
CA ASN A 272 -9.84 3.43 -4.86
C ASN A 272 -11.01 2.56 -4.38
N PHE A 273 -11.98 2.31 -5.29
CA PHE A 273 -13.08 1.41 -5.01
C PHE A 273 -12.58 -0.04 -4.98
N GLN A 274 -12.59 -0.65 -3.79
CA GLN A 274 -12.02 -1.99 -3.60
C GLN A 274 -12.96 -3.13 -4.04
N PHE A 275 -14.22 -2.83 -4.37
CA PHE A 275 -15.16 -3.76 -4.99
C PHE A 275 -15.23 -3.60 -6.51
N TYR A 276 -14.23 -2.96 -7.10
CA TYR A 276 -14.05 -2.88 -8.53
C TYR A 276 -13.64 -4.26 -9.09
N ASP A 277 -14.38 -4.76 -10.06
CA ASP A 277 -14.24 -6.10 -10.62
C ASP A 277 -13.43 -6.18 -11.93
N GLY A 278 -12.80 -5.07 -12.33
CA GLY A 278 -11.99 -5.00 -13.53
C GLY A 278 -12.78 -4.69 -14.81
N GLY A 279 -13.99 -4.16 -14.72
CA GLY A 279 -14.86 -3.89 -15.88
C GLY A 279 -14.65 -2.54 -16.59
N LYS A 280 -13.51 -1.84 -16.40
CA LYS A 280 -13.22 -0.59 -17.13
C LYS A 280 -12.80 -0.86 -18.55
N GLU A 281 -13.37 -0.08 -19.48
CA GLU A 281 -12.84 0.03 -20.82
C GLU A 281 -11.36 0.46 -20.79
N ASN A 282 -10.47 -0.29 -21.44
CA ASN A 282 -9.01 -0.09 -21.44
C ASN A 282 -8.28 -0.42 -20.12
N GLU A 283 -8.87 -1.18 -19.18
CA GLU A 283 -8.10 -1.73 -18.07
C GLU A 283 -7.07 -2.73 -18.60
N ALA A 284 -5.85 -2.68 -18.08
CA ALA A 284 -4.85 -3.69 -18.43
C ALA A 284 -5.29 -5.08 -17.95
N GLU A 285 -5.33 -6.05 -18.87
CA GLU A 285 -5.88 -7.40 -18.62
C GLU A 285 -5.29 -8.08 -17.39
N TRP A 286 -3.99 -7.88 -17.10
CA TRP A 286 -3.31 -8.45 -15.96
C TRP A 286 -3.83 -7.93 -14.61
N LYS A 287 -4.49 -6.74 -14.57
CA LYS A 287 -5.09 -6.18 -13.35
C LYS A 287 -6.43 -6.79 -12.97
N ILE A 288 -7.15 -7.33 -13.96
CA ILE A 288 -8.52 -7.85 -13.76
C ILE A 288 -8.56 -8.96 -12.70
N PRO A 289 -7.73 -10.02 -12.75
CA PRO A 289 -7.74 -11.06 -11.73
C PRO A 289 -7.34 -10.52 -10.34
N LEU A 290 -6.43 -9.54 -10.27
CA LEU A 290 -6.04 -8.92 -9.00
C LEU A 290 -7.17 -8.07 -8.38
N ALA A 291 -7.97 -7.42 -9.21
CA ALA A 291 -9.16 -6.70 -8.77
C ALA A 291 -10.23 -7.67 -8.22
N LYS A 292 -10.52 -8.75 -8.95
CA LYS A 292 -11.47 -9.79 -8.53
C LYS A 292 -11.08 -10.45 -7.21
N GLU A 293 -9.79 -10.73 -7.02
CA GLU A 293 -9.29 -11.27 -5.76
C GLU A 293 -9.61 -10.36 -4.56
N LYS A 294 -9.47 -9.04 -4.71
CA LYS A 294 -9.84 -8.09 -3.64
C LYS A 294 -11.33 -8.15 -3.30
N VAL A 295 -12.18 -8.23 -4.33
CA VAL A 295 -13.64 -8.35 -4.13
C VAL A 295 -13.99 -9.60 -3.33
N GLU A 296 -13.31 -10.73 -3.60
CA GLU A 296 -13.51 -11.98 -2.90
C GLU A 296 -12.92 -11.99 -1.48
N MET A 297 -11.74 -11.40 -1.30
CA MET A 297 -10.95 -11.55 -0.08
C MET A 297 -11.29 -10.54 1.01
N ILE A 298 -11.67 -9.31 0.65
CA ILE A 298 -12.00 -8.25 1.63
C ILE A 298 -13.15 -8.67 2.56
N PRO A 299 -14.26 -9.25 2.09
CA PRO A 299 -15.30 -9.77 2.96
C PRO A 299 -14.80 -10.85 3.94
N LEU A 300 -13.91 -11.73 3.48
CA LEU A 300 -13.33 -12.78 4.34
C LEU A 300 -12.46 -12.20 5.46
N VAL A 301 -11.73 -11.11 5.21
CA VAL A 301 -11.00 -10.39 6.27
C VAL A 301 -11.96 -9.85 7.33
N HIS A 302 -13.11 -9.31 6.93
CA HIS A 302 -14.14 -8.88 7.87
C HIS A 302 -14.70 -10.04 8.69
N GLU A 303 -15.00 -11.17 8.06
CA GLU A 303 -15.46 -12.39 8.76
C GLU A 303 -14.42 -12.87 9.78
N TYR A 304 -13.15 -12.93 9.39
CA TYR A 304 -12.05 -13.25 10.29
C TYR A 304 -12.01 -12.32 11.51
N ILE A 305 -12.02 -11.02 11.27
CA ILE A 305 -11.97 -10.01 12.34
C ILE A 305 -13.19 -10.17 13.26
N LYS A 306 -14.38 -10.32 12.69
CA LYS A 306 -15.63 -10.49 13.44
C LYS A 306 -15.60 -11.75 14.34
N GLU A 307 -15.02 -12.83 13.83
CA GLU A 307 -14.89 -14.07 14.58
C GLU A 307 -13.78 -14.01 15.64
N GLN A 308 -12.62 -13.45 15.30
CA GLN A 308 -11.43 -13.56 16.14
C GLN A 308 -11.28 -12.42 17.15
N LYS A 309 -11.80 -11.22 16.87
CA LYS A 309 -11.71 -10.08 17.79
C LYS A 309 -12.28 -10.39 19.20
N PRO A 310 -13.48 -10.99 19.36
CA PRO A 310 -13.99 -11.36 20.68
C PRO A 310 -13.15 -12.44 21.39
N LYS A 311 -12.35 -13.18 20.63
CA LYS A 311 -11.45 -14.24 21.11
C LYS A 311 -10.03 -13.75 21.38
N GLY A 312 -9.76 -12.45 21.23
CA GLY A 312 -8.43 -11.87 21.34
C GLY A 312 -7.48 -12.31 20.21
N TYR A 313 -8.00 -12.57 19.02
CA TYR A 313 -7.25 -13.02 17.83
C TYR A 313 -6.37 -14.24 18.11
N LYS A 314 -6.98 -15.30 18.71
CA LYS A 314 -6.28 -16.57 19.00
C LYS A 314 -5.73 -17.27 17.77
N LEU A 315 -6.36 -17.05 16.61
CA LEU A 315 -5.86 -17.48 15.32
C LEU A 315 -5.40 -16.26 14.53
N SER A 316 -4.25 -16.38 13.89
CA SER A 316 -3.86 -15.42 12.87
C SER A 316 -4.76 -15.54 11.63
N TRP A 317 -4.74 -14.55 10.75
CA TRP A 317 -5.43 -14.63 9.46
C TRP A 317 -5.01 -15.86 8.67
N SER A 318 -3.69 -16.09 8.57
CA SER A 318 -3.14 -17.26 7.87
C SER A 318 -3.69 -18.58 8.42
N GLN A 319 -3.74 -18.73 9.74
CA GLN A 319 -4.26 -19.92 10.39
C GLN A 319 -5.77 -20.07 10.21
N TRP A 320 -6.52 -18.97 10.30
CA TRP A 320 -7.96 -18.96 10.11
C TRP A 320 -8.33 -19.27 8.66
N LYS A 321 -7.65 -18.60 7.71
CA LYS A 321 -7.89 -18.79 6.27
C LYS A 321 -7.62 -20.22 5.81
N ALA A 322 -6.63 -20.90 6.40
CA ALA A 322 -6.34 -22.30 6.10
C ALA A 322 -7.45 -23.28 6.54
N ARG A 323 -8.37 -22.86 7.40
CA ARG A 323 -9.50 -23.69 7.91
C ARG A 323 -10.76 -23.56 7.09
N ILE A 324 -10.94 -22.42 6.42
CA ILE A 324 -12.05 -22.23 5.51
C ILE A 324 -11.64 -22.75 4.12
N LYS A 325 -12.32 -23.79 3.67
CA LYS A 325 -12.06 -24.40 2.35
C LYS A 325 -12.81 -23.66 1.26
#